data_0c0ccc4cd80e21e331a82337879c0da0
#
_entry.id   0c0ccc4cd80e21e331a82337879c0da0
#
_cell.length_a   1.000
_cell.length_b   1.000
_cell.length_c   1.000
_cell.angle_alpha   90.00
_cell.angle_beta   90.00
_cell.angle_gamma   90.00
#
_symmetry.space_group_name_H-M   'P 1'
#
loop_
_entity.id
_entity.type
_entity.pdbx_description
1 polymer ?
#
loop_
_entity_poly.entity_id
_entity_poly.type
_entity_poly.pdbx_seq_one_letter_code
_entity_poly.pdbx_strand_id
1 'polypeptide(L)'
;LFRSKGTIAIGSDADIAIWDPNWERVISTAILHDNMDYTPYDGMEITGWPRTVINQGRVVVYNETLQVERGSGSFLEREPEDVAPLGDDALLSHTRTFEAKLL
;
A
#
# COMPACT_ATOMS: atom_id res chain seq x y z
N LEU A 1 -10.27 5.98 9.38
CA LEU A 1 -8.79 5.97 9.34
C LEU A 1 -8.24 7.21 8.63
N PHE A 2 -8.29 7.28 7.34
CA PHE A 2 -7.89 8.45 6.56
C PHE A 2 -9.06 8.83 5.65
N ARG A 3 -9.75 9.91 5.97
CA ARG A 3 -11.00 10.30 5.28
C ARG A 3 -10.86 10.52 3.78
N SER A 4 -9.64 10.85 3.33
CA SER A 4 -9.32 11.13 1.93
C SER A 4 -8.71 9.94 1.17
N LYS A 5 -8.54 8.79 1.82
CA LYS A 5 -7.84 7.61 1.28
C LYS A 5 -8.75 6.39 1.12
N GLY A 6 -8.34 5.46 0.28
CA GLY A 6 -8.98 4.15 0.14
C GLY A 6 -10.24 4.11 -0.72
N THR A 7 -10.55 5.17 -1.46
CA THR A 7 -11.70 5.24 -2.36
C THR A 7 -11.42 6.13 -3.57
N ILE A 8 -12.10 5.87 -4.66
CA ILE A 8 -12.13 6.75 -5.84
C ILE A 8 -13.43 7.55 -5.76
N ALA A 9 -13.33 8.77 -5.26
CA ALA A 9 -14.47 9.68 -5.10
C ALA A 9 -14.03 11.13 -5.22
N ILE A 10 -14.96 12.00 -5.58
CA ILE A 10 -14.73 13.44 -5.63
C ILE A 10 -14.36 13.93 -4.21
N GLY A 11 -13.24 14.67 -4.10
CA GLY A 11 -12.72 15.17 -2.82
C GLY A 11 -11.75 14.23 -2.11
N SER A 12 -11.60 12.98 -2.57
CA SER A 12 -10.58 12.07 -2.09
C SER A 12 -9.25 12.28 -2.79
N ASP A 13 -8.15 11.90 -2.12
CA ASP A 13 -6.83 11.92 -2.74
C ASP A 13 -6.78 10.90 -3.88
N ALA A 14 -6.22 11.32 -5.01
CA ALA A 14 -6.05 10.44 -6.16
C ALA A 14 -4.82 9.55 -5.99
N ASP A 15 -4.99 8.43 -5.29
CA ASP A 15 -4.00 7.36 -5.16
C ASP A 15 -4.52 6.17 -5.99
N ILE A 16 -4.03 6.06 -7.22
CA ILE A 16 -4.61 5.17 -8.23
C ILE A 16 -3.49 4.40 -8.93
N ALA A 17 -3.65 3.09 -9.05
CA ALA A 17 -2.81 2.25 -9.88
C ALA A 17 -3.60 1.76 -11.09
N ILE A 18 -3.14 2.09 -12.29
CA ILE A 18 -3.72 1.65 -13.55
C ILE A 18 -2.92 0.45 -14.05
N TRP A 19 -3.57 -0.70 -14.11
CA TRP A 19 -2.97 -1.97 -14.48
C TRP A 19 -3.21 -2.33 -15.93
N ASP A 20 -2.18 -2.88 -16.57
CA ASP A 20 -2.31 -3.59 -17.83
C ASP A 20 -2.38 -5.09 -17.54
N PRO A 21 -3.53 -5.75 -17.74
CA PRO A 21 -3.71 -7.15 -17.38
C PRO A 21 -2.94 -8.12 -18.27
N ASN A 22 -2.47 -7.68 -19.43
CA ASN A 22 -1.78 -8.51 -20.41
C ASN A 22 -0.26 -8.31 -20.41
N TRP A 23 0.26 -7.44 -19.57
CA TRP A 23 1.68 -7.15 -19.52
C TRP A 23 2.43 -8.25 -18.74
N GLU A 24 3.21 -9.04 -19.46
CA GLU A 24 4.02 -10.10 -18.88
C GLU A 24 5.36 -9.54 -18.40
N ARG A 25 5.74 -9.89 -17.18
CA ARG A 25 6.98 -9.45 -16.55
C ARG A 25 7.63 -10.61 -15.79
N VAL A 26 8.96 -10.54 -15.68
CA VAL A 26 9.74 -11.35 -14.75
C VAL A 26 10.21 -10.44 -13.62
N ILE A 27 9.88 -10.80 -12.40
CA ILE A 27 10.27 -10.01 -11.22
C ILE A 27 11.79 -10.06 -11.06
N SER A 28 12.38 -8.90 -10.91
CA SER A 28 13.80 -8.73 -10.56
C SER A 28 14.00 -7.43 -9.78
N THR A 29 15.10 -7.32 -9.08
CA THR A 29 15.44 -6.07 -8.35
C THR A 29 15.54 -4.86 -9.27
N ALA A 30 15.86 -5.07 -10.55
CA ALA A 30 16.00 -4.00 -11.53
C ALA A 30 14.69 -3.29 -11.88
N ILE A 31 13.54 -3.98 -11.75
CA ILE A 31 12.23 -3.43 -12.08
C ILE A 31 11.46 -2.94 -10.86
N LEU A 32 11.92 -3.27 -9.65
CA LEU A 32 11.31 -2.84 -8.41
C LEU A 32 11.87 -1.48 -7.97
N HIS A 33 11.01 -0.64 -7.40
CA HIS A 33 11.38 0.69 -6.91
C HIS A 33 11.52 0.73 -5.37
N ASP A 34 11.80 -0.42 -4.76
CA ASP A 34 11.92 -0.57 -3.30
C ASP A 34 13.32 -0.28 -2.75
N ASN A 35 14.30 -0.05 -3.63
CA ASN A 35 15.69 0.22 -3.28
C ASN A 35 16.37 -0.90 -2.47
N MET A 36 15.90 -2.12 -2.61
CA MET A 36 16.48 -3.32 -2.03
C MET A 36 17.43 -4.00 -3.03
N ASP A 37 18.42 -4.71 -2.52
CA ASP A 37 19.38 -5.45 -3.33
C ASP A 37 18.96 -6.90 -3.61
N TYR A 38 17.84 -7.34 -3.03
CA TYR A 38 17.26 -8.66 -3.25
C TYR A 38 15.73 -8.62 -3.22
N THR A 39 15.11 -9.62 -3.81
CA THR A 39 13.68 -9.90 -3.67
C THR A 39 13.44 -11.40 -3.58
N PRO A 40 12.56 -11.87 -2.67
CA PRO A 40 12.20 -13.28 -2.56
C PRO A 40 11.45 -13.80 -3.78
N TYR A 41 10.98 -12.91 -4.65
CA TYR A 41 10.22 -13.22 -5.86
C TYR A 41 11.05 -13.18 -7.14
N ASP A 42 12.38 -13.06 -7.03
CA ASP A 42 13.27 -12.97 -8.18
C ASP A 42 13.08 -14.14 -9.14
N GLY A 43 12.95 -13.83 -10.43
CA GLY A 43 12.70 -14.82 -11.47
C GLY A 43 11.24 -15.29 -11.61
N MET A 44 10.32 -14.80 -10.77
CA MET A 44 8.90 -15.15 -10.88
C MET A 44 8.30 -14.50 -12.14
N GLU A 45 7.69 -15.31 -13.00
CA GLU A 45 6.93 -14.82 -14.15
C GLU A 45 5.51 -14.44 -13.71
N ILE A 46 5.11 -13.23 -14.05
CA ILE A 46 3.79 -12.69 -13.72
C ILE A 46 3.13 -12.10 -14.96
N THR A 47 1.80 -12.14 -14.99
CA THR A 47 0.97 -11.45 -15.99
C THR A 47 0.10 -10.43 -15.27
N GLY A 48 0.14 -9.20 -15.77
CA GLY A 48 -0.48 -8.04 -15.14
C GLY A 48 0.55 -7.20 -14.38
N TRP A 49 0.69 -5.94 -14.79
CA TRP A 49 1.63 -5.01 -14.20
C TRP A 49 1.04 -3.60 -14.16
N PRO A 50 1.30 -2.80 -13.11
CA PRO A 50 0.86 -1.41 -13.08
C PRO A 50 1.62 -0.58 -14.13
N ARG A 51 0.88 -0.04 -15.08
CA ARG A 51 1.44 0.81 -16.13
C ARG A 51 1.61 2.24 -15.66
N THR A 52 0.65 2.74 -14.90
CA THR A 52 0.65 4.10 -14.39
C THR A 52 0.28 4.06 -12.92
N VAL A 53 1.08 4.71 -12.09
CA VAL A 53 0.80 4.89 -10.67
C VAL A 53 0.68 6.37 -10.38
N ILE A 54 -0.44 6.76 -9.78
CA ILE A 54 -0.75 8.13 -9.38
C ILE A 54 -0.78 8.18 -7.86
N ASN A 55 -0.09 9.13 -7.29
CA ASN A 55 -0.08 9.38 -5.86
C ASN A 55 -0.37 10.85 -5.60
N GLN A 56 -1.39 11.13 -4.78
CA GLN A 56 -1.85 12.50 -4.51
C GLN A 56 -2.09 13.34 -5.78
N GLY A 57 -2.64 12.72 -6.82
CA GLY A 57 -2.94 13.37 -8.09
C GLY A 57 -1.74 13.57 -9.02
N ARG A 58 -0.55 13.09 -8.66
CA ARG A 58 0.66 13.16 -9.49
C ARG A 58 1.02 11.80 -10.03
N VAL A 59 1.36 11.72 -11.32
CA VAL A 59 1.92 10.51 -11.91
C VAL A 59 3.32 10.29 -11.34
N VAL A 60 3.50 9.23 -10.56
CA VAL A 60 4.79 8.88 -9.95
C VAL A 60 5.53 7.79 -10.70
N VAL A 61 4.80 6.92 -11.39
CA VAL A 61 5.36 5.90 -12.29
C VAL A 61 4.58 5.90 -13.60
N TYR A 62 5.28 5.92 -14.71
CA TYR A 62 4.72 5.77 -16.04
C TYR A 62 5.58 4.85 -16.90
N ASN A 63 5.00 3.76 -17.41
CA ASN A 63 5.73 2.75 -18.18
C ASN A 63 7.07 2.34 -17.54
N GLU A 64 7.03 1.98 -16.25
CA GLU A 64 8.19 1.59 -15.43
C GLU A 64 9.17 2.72 -15.07
N THR A 65 8.97 3.91 -15.58
CA THR A 65 9.83 5.06 -15.29
C THR A 65 9.32 5.80 -14.06
N LEU A 66 10.16 5.90 -13.04
CA LEU A 66 9.88 6.72 -11.85
C LEU A 66 9.99 8.20 -12.22
N GLN A 67 8.91 8.96 -11.94
CA GLN A 67 8.79 10.38 -12.32
C GLN A 67 8.70 11.31 -11.12
N VAL A 68 9.04 10.83 -9.94
CA VAL A 68 8.92 11.58 -8.70
C VAL A 68 10.30 11.95 -8.16
N GLU A 69 10.39 13.13 -7.57
CA GLU A 69 11.59 13.59 -6.88
C GLU A 69 11.58 13.13 -5.41
N ARG A 70 12.78 12.93 -4.85
CA ARG A 70 12.92 12.60 -3.43
C ARG A 70 12.35 13.73 -2.58
N GLY A 71 11.63 13.36 -1.52
CA GLY A 71 11.03 14.31 -0.58
C GLY A 71 9.72 14.93 -1.06
N SER A 72 9.13 14.44 -2.16
CA SER A 72 7.83 14.93 -2.66
C SER A 72 6.63 14.45 -1.85
N GLY A 73 6.81 13.46 -0.99
CA GLY A 73 5.75 12.96 -0.10
C GLY A 73 5.45 13.94 1.03
N SER A 74 4.22 13.92 1.52
CA SER A 74 3.79 14.66 2.71
C SER A 74 3.25 13.73 3.77
N PHE A 75 3.53 14.05 5.03
CA PHE A 75 2.99 13.30 6.15
C PHE A 75 1.49 13.57 6.26
N LEU A 76 0.70 12.50 6.43
CA LEU A 76 -0.73 12.60 6.70
C LEU A 76 -0.96 12.42 8.21
N GLU A 77 -1.49 13.46 8.84
CA GLU A 77 -1.97 13.35 10.21
C GLU A 77 -3.22 12.47 10.25
N ARG A 78 -3.19 11.51 11.14
CA ARG A 78 -4.34 10.67 11.45
C ARG A 78 -5.08 11.29 12.63
N GLU A 79 -6.39 11.48 12.48
CA GLU A 79 -7.23 11.77 13.66
C GLU A 79 -7.22 10.53 14.57
N PRO A 80 -7.03 10.71 15.89
CA PRO A 80 -7.19 9.61 16.83
C PRO A 80 -8.61 9.03 16.67
N GLU A 81 -8.71 7.72 16.55
CA GLU A 81 -10.02 7.11 16.67
C GLU A 81 -10.55 7.38 18.09
N ASP A 82 -11.78 7.85 18.18
CA ASP A 82 -12.56 7.84 19.43
C ASP A 82 -12.88 6.37 19.76
N VAL A 83 -11.84 5.63 20.12
CA VAL A 83 -12.02 4.30 20.68
C VAL A 83 -12.42 4.54 22.14
N ALA A 84 -13.66 4.23 22.47
CA ALA A 84 -14.05 4.11 23.86
C ALA A 84 -13.03 3.18 24.54
N PRO A 85 -12.47 3.56 25.70
CA PRO A 85 -11.49 2.72 26.38
C PRO A 85 -12.10 1.34 26.57
N LEU A 86 -11.44 0.33 25.98
CA LEU A 86 -11.83 -1.05 26.19
C LEU A 86 -11.73 -1.29 27.70
N GLY A 87 -12.84 -1.63 28.34
CA GLY A 87 -12.81 -2.07 29.74
C GLY A 87 -11.86 -3.26 29.87
N ASP A 88 -11.25 -3.40 31.04
CA ASP A 88 -10.28 -4.47 31.31
C ASP A 88 -10.79 -5.86 30.92
N ASP A 89 -12.08 -6.10 31.07
CA ASP A 89 -12.75 -7.34 30.67
C ASP A 89 -12.73 -7.59 29.15
N ALA A 90 -12.83 -6.56 28.33
CA ALA A 90 -12.76 -6.68 26.87
C ALA A 90 -11.34 -7.00 26.40
N LEU A 91 -10.31 -6.44 27.04
CA LEU A 91 -8.90 -6.74 26.78
C LEU A 91 -8.56 -8.18 27.16
N LEU A 92 -9.00 -8.65 28.31
CA LEU A 92 -8.80 -10.02 28.78
C LEU A 92 -9.52 -11.03 27.87
N SER A 93 -10.73 -10.75 27.44
CA SER A 93 -11.48 -11.57 26.48
C SER A 93 -10.75 -11.71 25.15
N HIS A 94 -10.21 -10.60 24.62
CA HIS A 94 -9.46 -10.60 23.37
C HIS A 94 -8.15 -11.39 23.48
N THR A 95 -7.41 -11.23 24.55
CA THR A 95 -6.18 -11.96 24.83
C THR A 95 -6.45 -13.47 24.94
N ARG A 96 -7.49 -13.88 25.63
CA ARG A 96 -7.89 -15.30 25.73
C ARG A 96 -8.22 -15.92 24.39
N THR A 97 -8.93 -15.20 23.51
CA THR A 97 -9.25 -15.66 22.15
C THR A 97 -8.00 -15.83 21.29
N PHE A 98 -7.03 -14.96 21.45
CA PHE A 98 -5.75 -15.04 20.73
C PHE A 98 -4.91 -16.24 21.21
N GLU A 99 -4.81 -16.46 22.51
CA GLU A 99 -4.09 -17.62 23.08
C GLU A 99 -4.72 -18.94 22.66
N ALA A 100 -6.06 -19.02 22.61
CA ALA A 100 -6.76 -20.21 22.15
C ALA A 100 -6.48 -20.57 20.69
N LYS A 101 -6.16 -19.60 19.85
CA LYS A 101 -5.78 -19.82 18.43
C LYS A 101 -4.34 -20.29 18.26
N LEU A 102 -3.48 -20.05 19.21
CA LEU A 102 -2.05 -20.47 19.17
C LEU A 102 -1.87 -21.90 19.69
N LEU A 103 -2.83 -22.42 20.41
CA LEU A 103 -2.86 -23.79 20.93
C LEU A 103 -3.55 -24.73 19.95
#